data_c555de09a4b64616d9eb063853927624
#
_entry.id   c555de09a4b64616d9eb063853927624
#
_cell.length_a   1.000
_cell.length_b   1.000
_cell.length_c   1.000
_cell.angle_alpha   90.00
_cell.angle_beta   90.00
_cell.angle_gamma   90.00
#
_symmetry.space_group_name_H-M   'P 1'
#
loop_
_entity.id
_entity.type
_entity.pdbx_description
1 polymer ?
#
loop_
_entity_poly.entity_id
_entity_poly.type
_entity_poly.pdbx_seq_one_letter_code
_entity_poly.pdbx_strand_id
1 'polypeptide(L)'
;GVQTCALPILGSGIILANTYHLWLRPGDELVAKAGGLHKFMNWDQAILTDSGGFQVYSLAEKRNISEEGVTFKNHLNGSKMFLSPEKAISIQNNLGSDIMMSFDECPQFYQPYDYVKNSIERTSRWAERGLKAHRRPHDQGLFGIVQGAGFEDLRRQSAQDLVSMDFPGYSIGGLAVGETHEEMNAVLDFTVPLLPENKPRYLMGVGAPDSLIDGVIRGVDMYDCVLPTRIARNGTCMTSQGRLVVKNAAYAEDFSPIDPEC
;
A
#
# COMPACT_ATOMS: atom_id res chain seq x y z
N GLY A 1 -19.31 -6.57 3.41
CA GLY A 1 -19.95 -7.55 4.28
C GLY A 1 -19.22 -8.88 4.44
N VAL A 2 -18.84 -9.55 3.37
CA VAL A 2 -18.18 -10.88 3.47
C VAL A 2 -16.75 -10.77 4.00
N GLN A 3 -16.04 -9.70 3.72
CA GLN A 3 -14.66 -9.50 4.18
C GLN A 3 -14.55 -9.34 5.70
N THR A 4 -15.48 -8.65 6.34
CA THR A 4 -15.47 -8.44 7.79
C THR A 4 -15.73 -9.70 8.61
N CYS A 5 -16.34 -10.75 8.04
CA CYS A 5 -16.52 -12.03 8.74
C CYS A 5 -15.29 -12.94 8.57
N ALA A 6 -14.64 -12.93 7.41
CA ALA A 6 -13.49 -13.80 7.15
C ALA A 6 -12.23 -13.37 7.93
N LEU A 7 -11.97 -12.07 8.05
CA LEU A 7 -10.78 -11.54 8.71
C LEU A 7 -10.69 -11.91 10.21
N PRO A 8 -11.76 -11.76 11.04
CA PRO A 8 -11.74 -12.26 12.41
C PRO A 8 -11.55 -13.77 12.51
N ILE A 9 -12.21 -14.55 11.63
CA ILE A 9 -12.07 -16.01 11.61
C ILE A 9 -10.64 -16.45 11.32
N LEU A 10 -9.94 -15.72 10.43
CA LEU A 10 -8.54 -15.94 10.08
C LEU A 10 -7.54 -15.35 11.10
N GLY A 11 -8.02 -14.69 12.16
CA GLY A 11 -7.17 -14.08 13.18
C GLY A 11 -6.35 -12.88 12.69
N SER A 12 -6.83 -12.15 11.68
CA SER A 12 -6.13 -10.95 11.18
C SER A 12 -6.05 -9.88 12.26
N GLY A 13 -4.84 -9.46 12.63
CA GLY A 13 -4.61 -8.40 13.62
C GLY A 13 -4.55 -6.99 13.00
N ILE A 14 -4.42 -6.89 11.68
CA ILE A 14 -4.34 -5.62 10.95
C ILE A 14 -5.04 -5.76 9.59
N ILE A 15 -5.72 -4.70 9.17
CA ILE A 15 -6.33 -4.61 7.84
C ILE A 15 -5.91 -3.33 7.13
N LEU A 16 -5.94 -3.35 5.79
CA LEU A 16 -5.71 -2.16 4.97
C LEU A 16 -7.05 -1.59 4.49
N ALA A 17 -7.21 -0.28 4.65
CA ALA A 17 -8.32 0.50 4.10
C ALA A 17 -7.80 1.52 3.08
N ASN A 18 -8.52 1.68 1.96
CA ASN A 18 -8.06 2.51 0.86
C ASN A 18 -8.54 3.95 0.99
N THR A 19 -7.60 4.87 1.17
CA THR A 19 -7.85 6.31 1.36
C THR A 19 -8.59 6.93 0.18
N TYR A 20 -8.16 6.66 -1.04
CA TYR A 20 -8.78 7.24 -2.24
C TYR A 20 -10.26 6.87 -2.38
N HIS A 21 -10.59 5.58 -2.23
CA HIS A 21 -11.97 5.13 -2.34
C HIS A 21 -12.86 5.67 -1.22
N LEU A 22 -12.36 5.65 0.02
CA LEU A 22 -13.11 6.16 1.18
C LEU A 22 -13.31 7.68 1.12
N TRP A 23 -12.33 8.43 0.62
CA TRP A 23 -12.47 9.87 0.37
C TRP A 23 -13.56 10.18 -0.66
N LEU A 24 -13.61 9.42 -1.76
CA LEU A 24 -14.64 9.61 -2.78
C LEU A 24 -16.02 9.16 -2.30
N ARG A 25 -16.09 8.07 -1.54
CA ARG A 25 -17.34 7.49 -1.06
C ARG A 25 -17.09 6.55 0.12
N PRO A 26 -17.68 6.79 1.30
CA PRO A 26 -18.73 7.77 1.62
C PRO A 26 -18.26 9.19 1.88
N GLY A 27 -16.95 9.42 1.94
CA GLY A 27 -16.30 10.67 2.32
C GLY A 27 -15.66 10.59 3.71
N ASP A 28 -14.44 11.10 3.83
CA ASP A 28 -13.64 11.06 5.05
C ASP A 28 -14.28 11.83 6.22
N GLU A 29 -14.95 12.95 5.93
CA GLU A 29 -15.67 13.74 6.94
C GLU A 29 -16.85 12.98 7.55
N LEU A 30 -17.56 12.18 6.74
CA LEU A 30 -18.65 11.34 7.24
C LEU A 30 -18.11 10.23 8.14
N VAL A 31 -17.00 9.59 7.75
CA VAL A 31 -16.33 8.58 8.56
C VAL A 31 -15.85 9.17 9.89
N ALA A 32 -15.28 10.39 9.86
CA ALA A 32 -14.87 11.10 11.08
C ALA A 32 -16.06 11.35 12.03
N LYS A 33 -17.22 11.80 11.48
CA LYS A 33 -18.47 11.97 12.27
C LYS A 33 -18.98 10.67 12.88
N ALA A 34 -18.74 9.54 12.23
CA ALA A 34 -19.06 8.19 12.74
C ALA A 34 -18.08 7.70 13.81
N GLY A 35 -17.02 8.48 14.12
CA GLY A 35 -16.01 8.15 15.12
C GLY A 35 -14.79 7.42 14.57
N GLY A 36 -14.50 7.58 13.27
CA GLY A 36 -13.39 6.97 12.55
C GLY A 36 -13.70 5.56 12.02
N LEU A 37 -12.75 4.99 11.29
CA LEU A 37 -12.92 3.69 10.63
C LEU A 37 -13.21 2.55 11.60
N HIS A 38 -12.56 2.52 12.76
CA HIS A 38 -12.78 1.49 13.78
C HIS A 38 -14.27 1.37 14.14
N LYS A 39 -14.92 2.48 14.47
CA LYS A 39 -16.35 2.50 14.79
C LYS A 39 -17.23 2.29 13.55
N PHE A 40 -16.85 2.91 12.42
CA PHE A 40 -17.62 2.81 11.18
C PHE A 40 -17.68 1.39 10.64
N MET A 41 -16.60 0.61 10.80
CA MET A 41 -16.48 -0.77 10.36
C MET A 41 -16.81 -1.79 11.45
N ASN A 42 -16.92 -1.37 12.70
CA ASN A 42 -16.96 -2.25 13.89
C ASN A 42 -15.74 -3.20 13.93
N TRP A 43 -14.54 -2.60 13.80
CA TRP A 43 -13.25 -3.30 13.81
C TRP A 43 -12.38 -2.74 14.93
N ASP A 44 -11.94 -3.59 15.87
CA ASP A 44 -11.21 -3.23 17.08
C ASP A 44 -9.69 -3.48 17.01
N GLN A 45 -9.22 -4.09 15.91
CA GLN A 45 -7.81 -4.32 15.66
C GLN A 45 -7.21 -3.19 14.81
N ALA A 46 -5.89 -3.25 14.54
CA ALA A 46 -5.20 -2.19 13.81
C ALA A 46 -5.72 -1.99 12.36
N ILE A 47 -5.72 -0.73 11.93
CA ILE A 47 -6.05 -0.32 10.56
C ILE A 47 -4.88 0.47 9.98
N LEU A 48 -4.45 0.08 8.79
CA LEU A 48 -3.52 0.84 7.96
C LEU A 48 -4.30 1.49 6.81
N THR A 49 -4.04 2.77 6.55
CA THR A 49 -4.53 3.45 5.34
C THR A 49 -3.39 3.73 4.38
N ASP A 50 -3.60 3.47 3.09
CA ASP A 50 -2.67 3.89 2.04
C ASP A 50 -2.69 5.41 1.83
N SER A 51 -1.76 5.94 1.02
CA SER A 51 -1.70 7.38 0.72
C SER A 51 -2.81 7.86 -0.23
N GLY A 52 -3.45 6.95 -0.96
CA GLY A 52 -4.33 7.23 -2.09
C GLY A 52 -3.57 7.56 -3.40
N GLY A 53 -2.26 7.70 -3.35
CA GLY A 53 -1.42 8.06 -4.50
C GLY A 53 -1.47 7.02 -5.62
N PHE A 54 -1.28 5.76 -5.31
CA PHE A 54 -1.29 4.67 -6.30
C PHE A 54 -2.61 4.62 -7.09
N GLN A 55 -3.76 4.83 -6.45
CA GLN A 55 -5.06 4.82 -7.13
C GLN A 55 -5.22 6.01 -8.07
N VAL A 56 -4.70 7.17 -7.70
CA VAL A 56 -4.62 8.33 -8.62
C VAL A 56 -3.76 7.99 -9.84
N TYR A 57 -2.68 7.21 -9.65
CA TYR A 57 -1.83 6.75 -10.75
C TYR A 57 -2.50 5.68 -11.61
N SER A 58 -3.15 4.70 -11.02
CA SER A 58 -3.67 3.52 -11.71
C SER A 58 -5.05 3.72 -12.33
N LEU A 59 -5.91 4.58 -11.75
CA LEU A 59 -7.31 4.76 -12.16
C LEU A 59 -7.55 6.04 -12.96
N ALA A 60 -6.65 7.01 -12.92
CA ALA A 60 -6.83 8.27 -13.63
C ALA A 60 -6.20 8.21 -15.03
N GLU A 61 -7.03 8.16 -16.07
CA GLU A 61 -6.59 8.21 -17.48
C GLU A 61 -5.79 9.49 -17.82
N LYS A 62 -6.14 10.62 -17.19
CA LYS A 62 -5.46 11.90 -17.33
C LYS A 62 -5.18 12.49 -15.95
N ARG A 63 -3.92 12.54 -15.59
CA ARG A 63 -3.40 13.18 -14.38
C ARG A 63 -2.36 14.21 -14.72
N ASN A 64 -2.29 15.27 -13.94
CA ASN A 64 -1.23 16.26 -14.00
C ASN A 64 -0.56 16.34 -12.64
N ILE A 65 0.74 16.04 -12.60
CA ILE A 65 1.58 16.06 -11.40
C ILE A 65 2.30 17.39 -11.38
N SER A 66 2.25 18.08 -10.25
CA SER A 66 2.97 19.30 -9.97
C SER A 66 3.66 19.21 -8.60
N GLU A 67 4.42 20.21 -8.22
CA GLU A 67 5.01 20.26 -6.88
C GLU A 67 3.95 20.36 -5.77
N GLU A 68 2.82 20.99 -6.05
CA GLU A 68 1.72 21.17 -5.11
C GLU A 68 0.95 19.88 -4.84
N GLY A 69 0.90 18.97 -5.81
CA GLY A 69 0.13 17.73 -5.74
C GLY A 69 -0.32 17.22 -7.11
N VAL A 70 -1.35 16.42 -7.14
CA VAL A 70 -1.86 15.76 -8.35
C VAL A 70 -3.29 16.19 -8.66
N THR A 71 -3.48 16.70 -9.88
CA THR A 71 -4.82 16.96 -10.45
C THR A 71 -5.23 15.75 -11.28
N PHE A 72 -6.44 15.26 -11.10
CA PHE A 72 -6.99 14.10 -11.80
C PHE A 72 -8.50 14.19 -11.98
N LYS A 73 -9.09 13.26 -12.75
CA LYS A 73 -10.54 13.10 -12.87
C LYS A 73 -11.02 11.99 -11.96
N ASN A 74 -12.08 12.28 -11.20
CA ASN A 74 -12.79 11.29 -10.40
C ASN A 74 -13.40 10.22 -11.33
N HIS A 75 -13.04 8.96 -11.11
CA HIS A 75 -13.50 7.84 -11.93
C HIS A 75 -15.00 7.53 -11.78
N LEU A 76 -15.67 8.03 -10.71
CA LEU A 76 -17.09 7.81 -10.47
C LEU A 76 -17.97 8.78 -11.27
N ASN A 77 -17.55 10.04 -11.40
CA ASN A 77 -18.41 11.10 -11.97
C ASN A 77 -17.68 12.05 -12.93
N GLY A 78 -16.39 11.83 -13.20
CA GLY A 78 -15.59 12.65 -14.11
C GLY A 78 -15.19 14.05 -13.60
N SER A 79 -15.57 14.43 -12.37
CA SER A 79 -15.23 15.74 -11.82
C SER A 79 -13.73 15.91 -11.65
N LYS A 80 -13.23 17.14 -11.84
CA LYS A 80 -11.83 17.47 -11.62
C LYS A 80 -11.56 17.52 -10.11
N MET A 81 -10.52 16.79 -9.67
CA MET A 81 -10.10 16.73 -8.27
C MET A 81 -8.63 17.06 -8.15
N PHE A 82 -8.24 17.48 -6.94
CA PHE A 82 -6.86 17.77 -6.59
C PHE A 82 -6.52 17.11 -5.24
N LEU A 83 -5.41 16.39 -5.20
CA LEU A 83 -4.88 15.75 -4.02
C LEU A 83 -3.46 16.25 -3.77
N SER A 84 -3.27 16.96 -2.65
CA SER A 84 -1.96 17.38 -2.17
C SER A 84 -1.49 16.49 -1.02
N PRO A 85 -0.20 16.51 -0.64
CA PRO A 85 0.29 15.83 0.56
C PRO A 85 -0.51 16.17 1.81
N GLU A 86 -0.80 17.44 2.04
CA GLU A 86 -1.58 17.90 3.20
C GLU A 86 -3.01 17.34 3.18
N LYS A 87 -3.63 17.32 1.99
CA LYS A 87 -4.99 16.78 1.84
C LYS A 87 -5.02 15.27 2.08
N ALA A 88 -4.04 14.52 1.56
CA ALA A 88 -3.91 13.08 1.80
C ALA A 88 -3.78 12.75 3.30
N ILE A 89 -2.96 13.52 4.02
CA ILE A 89 -2.82 13.38 5.48
C ILE A 89 -4.11 13.77 6.20
N SER A 90 -4.76 14.88 5.80
CA SER A 90 -6.03 15.31 6.41
C SER A 90 -7.12 14.26 6.28
N ILE A 91 -7.22 13.60 5.12
CA ILE A 91 -8.18 12.51 4.89
C ILE A 91 -7.87 11.34 5.85
N GLN A 92 -6.63 10.89 5.94
CA GLN A 92 -6.23 9.79 6.81
C GLN A 92 -6.41 10.14 8.30
N ASN A 93 -6.17 11.39 8.71
CA ASN A 93 -6.49 11.85 10.07
C ASN A 93 -7.99 11.73 10.36
N ASN A 94 -8.86 12.07 9.39
CA ASN A 94 -10.31 11.94 9.51
C ASN A 94 -10.76 10.48 9.53
N LEU A 95 -10.12 9.61 8.73
CA LEU A 95 -10.39 8.18 8.73
C LEU A 95 -10.00 7.52 10.06
N GLY A 96 -8.98 8.02 10.75
CA GLY A 96 -8.61 7.56 12.08
C GLY A 96 -7.96 6.17 12.09
N SER A 97 -7.15 5.85 11.08
CA SER A 97 -6.33 4.63 11.05
C SER A 97 -5.16 4.73 12.04
N ASP A 98 -4.62 3.59 12.48
CA ASP A 98 -3.46 3.53 13.38
C ASP A 98 -2.16 3.80 12.63
N ILE A 99 -2.06 3.33 11.38
CA ILE A 99 -0.92 3.54 10.49
C ILE A 99 -1.39 4.27 9.24
N MET A 100 -0.66 5.33 8.90
CA MET A 100 -0.89 6.18 7.75
C MET A 100 0.31 6.16 6.81
N MET A 101 0.09 6.42 5.52
CA MET A 101 1.16 6.52 4.52
C MET A 101 1.36 7.96 4.08
N SER A 102 2.62 8.38 3.93
CA SER A 102 2.96 9.64 3.28
C SER A 102 2.49 9.63 1.81
N PHE A 103 2.14 10.82 1.29
CA PHE A 103 1.75 10.92 -0.11
C PHE A 103 3.01 10.85 -0.99
N ASP A 104 3.01 9.95 -1.96
CA ASP A 104 4.15 9.65 -2.80
C ASP A 104 3.80 9.65 -4.28
N GLU A 105 4.80 9.79 -5.11
CA GLU A 105 4.72 9.46 -6.53
C GLU A 105 5.34 8.08 -6.77
N CYS A 106 4.53 7.13 -7.24
CA CYS A 106 4.96 5.77 -7.56
C CYS A 106 5.25 5.66 -9.07
N PRO A 107 6.50 5.85 -9.54
CA PRO A 107 6.85 5.65 -10.93
C PRO A 107 6.78 4.17 -11.31
N GLN A 108 6.48 3.87 -12.58
CA GLN A 108 6.63 2.51 -13.09
C GLN A 108 8.10 2.10 -13.05
N PHE A 109 8.36 0.79 -12.91
CA PHE A 109 9.71 0.26 -12.67
C PHE A 109 10.72 0.64 -13.77
N TYR A 110 10.33 0.59 -15.04
CA TYR A 110 11.20 0.85 -16.19
C TYR A 110 11.16 2.30 -16.70
N GLN A 111 10.82 3.27 -15.85
CA GLN A 111 10.89 4.69 -16.22
C GLN A 111 12.35 5.16 -16.36
N PRO A 112 12.62 6.19 -17.21
CA PRO A 112 13.94 6.77 -17.34
C PRO A 112 14.49 7.30 -16.00
N TYR A 113 15.81 7.19 -15.81
CA TYR A 113 16.51 7.61 -14.61
C TYR A 113 16.15 9.04 -14.16
N ASP A 114 16.21 10.00 -15.08
CA ASP A 114 15.94 11.42 -14.75
C ASP A 114 14.48 11.64 -14.29
N TYR A 115 13.54 10.88 -14.84
CA TYR A 115 12.15 10.92 -14.38
C TYR A 115 12.05 10.40 -12.94
N VAL A 116 12.63 9.23 -12.66
CA VAL A 116 12.62 8.61 -11.33
C VAL A 116 13.33 9.52 -10.32
N LYS A 117 14.46 10.13 -10.68
CA LYS A 117 15.16 11.09 -9.83
C LYS A 117 14.27 12.28 -9.44
N ASN A 118 13.64 12.93 -10.40
CA ASN A 118 12.70 14.01 -10.13
C ASN A 118 11.51 13.58 -9.26
N SER A 119 11.04 12.36 -9.47
CA SER A 119 9.93 11.75 -8.72
C SER A 119 10.30 11.54 -7.24
N ILE A 120 11.47 10.96 -6.94
CA ILE A 120 11.89 10.72 -5.56
C ILE A 120 12.14 12.04 -4.81
N GLU A 121 12.76 13.03 -5.47
CA GLU A 121 12.99 14.34 -4.88
C GLU A 121 11.67 15.04 -4.52
N ARG A 122 10.66 14.93 -5.39
CA ARG A 122 9.30 15.42 -5.11
C ARG A 122 8.65 14.64 -3.97
N THR A 123 8.77 13.32 -3.97
CA THR A 123 8.23 12.44 -2.91
C THR A 123 8.84 12.79 -1.55
N SER A 124 10.17 13.08 -1.47
CA SER A 124 10.82 13.52 -0.23
C SER A 124 10.25 14.85 0.27
N ARG A 125 10.06 15.84 -0.61
CA ARG A 125 9.42 17.12 -0.25
C ARG A 125 7.95 16.95 0.19
N TRP A 126 7.20 16.06 -0.47
CA TRP A 126 5.83 15.73 -0.11
C TRP A 126 5.74 15.02 1.25
N ALA A 127 6.70 14.15 1.56
CA ALA A 127 6.80 13.48 2.85
C ALA A 127 7.02 14.49 3.99
N GLU A 128 7.92 15.46 3.81
CA GLU A 128 8.14 16.56 4.77
C GLU A 128 6.87 17.41 4.99
N ARG A 129 6.18 17.76 3.89
CA ARG A 129 4.90 18.49 3.96
C ARG A 129 3.82 17.68 4.69
N GLY A 130 3.78 16.37 4.45
CA GLY A 130 2.87 15.44 5.14
C GLY A 130 3.13 15.40 6.64
N LEU A 131 4.39 15.30 7.07
CA LEU A 131 4.76 15.36 8.50
C LEU A 131 4.28 16.64 9.16
N LYS A 132 4.50 17.79 8.51
CA LYS A 132 4.06 19.11 9.01
C LYS A 132 2.52 19.23 9.10
N ALA A 133 1.81 18.55 8.23
CA ALA A 133 0.33 18.56 8.19
C ALA A 133 -0.31 17.56 9.16
N HIS A 134 0.46 16.60 9.68
CA HIS A 134 -0.05 15.54 10.55
C HIS A 134 -0.46 16.08 11.91
N ARG A 135 -1.74 15.89 12.30
CA ARG A 135 -2.34 16.47 13.50
C ARG A 135 -2.47 15.49 14.66
N ARG A 136 -2.24 14.19 14.40
CA ARG A 136 -2.50 13.11 15.39
C ARG A 136 -1.28 12.20 15.58
N PRO A 137 -0.05 12.75 15.79
CA PRO A 137 1.16 11.93 15.91
C PRO A 137 1.22 11.09 17.18
N HIS A 138 0.29 11.30 18.13
CA HIS A 138 0.19 10.57 19.38
C HIS A 138 -0.62 9.27 19.27
N ASP A 139 -1.46 9.13 18.26
CA ASP A 139 -2.33 7.96 18.05
C ASP A 139 -2.36 7.43 16.62
N GLN A 140 -1.65 8.07 15.69
CA GLN A 140 -1.50 7.61 14.31
C GLN A 140 -0.02 7.67 13.89
N GLY A 141 0.55 6.52 13.51
CA GLY A 141 1.92 6.44 12.98
C GLY A 141 1.96 6.74 11.49
N LEU A 142 2.63 7.83 11.09
CA LEU A 142 2.84 8.16 9.68
C LEU A 142 4.11 7.50 9.16
N PHE A 143 4.02 6.63 8.14
CA PHE A 143 5.16 5.97 7.51
C PHE A 143 5.63 6.74 6.27
N GLY A 144 6.95 6.86 6.10
CA GLY A 144 7.56 7.35 4.88
C GLY A 144 7.64 6.27 3.82
N ILE A 145 7.51 6.61 2.53
CA ILE A 145 7.54 5.64 1.42
C ILE A 145 8.81 5.85 0.59
N VAL A 146 9.73 4.89 0.64
CA VAL A 146 10.95 4.87 -0.18
C VAL A 146 10.60 4.48 -1.61
N GLN A 147 10.98 5.33 -2.56
CA GLN A 147 10.84 5.14 -4.00
C GLN A 147 12.21 5.10 -4.68
N GLY A 148 12.27 4.85 -6.00
CA GLY A 148 13.54 4.84 -6.75
C GLY A 148 13.60 3.79 -7.87
N ALA A 149 12.47 3.12 -8.16
CA ALA A 149 12.40 2.05 -9.16
C ALA A 149 13.51 1.00 -8.95
N GLY A 150 14.23 0.59 -9.99
CA GLY A 150 15.35 -0.34 -9.93
C GLY A 150 16.73 0.31 -9.70
N PHE A 151 16.81 1.63 -9.44
CA PHE A 151 18.08 2.35 -9.33
C PHE A 151 18.56 2.40 -7.88
N GLU A 152 19.68 1.74 -7.59
CA GLU A 152 20.24 1.62 -6.23
C GLU A 152 20.58 2.99 -5.62
N ASP A 153 21.22 3.87 -6.37
CA ASP A 153 21.59 5.22 -5.92
C ASP A 153 20.37 6.08 -5.57
N LEU A 154 19.30 5.99 -6.38
CA LEU A 154 18.05 6.71 -6.12
C LEU A 154 17.29 6.13 -4.92
N ARG A 155 17.27 4.80 -4.74
CA ARG A 155 16.74 4.15 -3.52
C ARG A 155 17.49 4.59 -2.28
N ARG A 156 18.82 4.65 -2.37
CA ARG A 156 19.69 5.14 -1.29
C ARG A 156 19.39 6.60 -0.94
N GLN A 157 19.29 7.48 -1.93
CA GLN A 157 18.92 8.87 -1.73
C GLN A 157 17.55 8.98 -1.04
N SER A 158 16.53 8.34 -1.60
CA SER A 158 15.17 8.36 -1.04
C SER A 158 15.13 7.83 0.40
N ALA A 159 15.82 6.73 0.69
CA ALA A 159 15.89 6.18 2.05
C ALA A 159 16.59 7.15 3.01
N GLN A 160 17.72 7.76 2.62
CA GLN A 160 18.44 8.73 3.44
C GLN A 160 17.59 9.96 3.77
N ASP A 161 16.90 10.52 2.77
CA ASP A 161 16.01 11.66 2.96
C ASP A 161 14.93 11.33 3.99
N LEU A 162 14.24 10.19 3.83
CA LEU A 162 13.13 9.80 4.72
C LEU A 162 13.60 9.41 6.11
N VAL A 163 14.74 8.69 6.23
CA VAL A 163 15.31 8.33 7.53
C VAL A 163 15.71 9.57 8.32
N SER A 164 16.22 10.61 7.65
CA SER A 164 16.54 11.89 8.30
C SER A 164 15.33 12.62 8.89
N MET A 165 14.12 12.33 8.40
CA MET A 165 12.85 12.89 8.90
C MET A 165 12.28 12.12 10.11
N ASP A 166 12.86 11.00 10.48
CA ASP A 166 12.55 10.19 11.67
C ASP A 166 11.08 9.68 11.74
N PHE A 167 10.58 9.09 10.66
CA PHE A 167 9.27 8.47 10.64
C PHE A 167 9.15 7.30 11.63
N PRO A 168 7.94 7.03 12.22
CA PRO A 168 7.67 5.85 13.04
C PRO A 168 7.90 4.51 12.34
N GLY A 169 7.81 4.46 11.00
CA GLY A 169 8.07 3.29 10.16
C GLY A 169 8.34 3.69 8.72
N TYR A 170 8.79 2.74 7.92
CA TYR A 170 9.20 2.95 6.53
C TYR A 170 8.58 1.92 5.61
N SER A 171 8.02 2.41 4.51
CA SER A 171 7.46 1.58 3.45
C SER A 171 8.40 1.54 2.25
N ILE A 172 8.42 0.41 1.56
CA ILE A 172 9.14 0.20 0.30
C ILE A 172 8.09 0.16 -0.79
N GLY A 173 8.00 1.26 -1.54
CA GLY A 173 7.07 1.41 -2.67
C GLY A 173 7.72 1.17 -4.01
N GLY A 174 6.93 1.20 -5.10
CA GLY A 174 7.40 1.08 -6.47
C GLY A 174 7.95 -0.30 -6.83
N LEU A 175 7.49 -1.35 -6.13
CA LEU A 175 7.68 -2.76 -6.45
C LEU A 175 6.31 -3.42 -6.69
N ALA A 176 6.29 -4.61 -7.30
CA ALA A 176 5.10 -5.27 -7.84
C ALA A 176 4.33 -4.41 -8.87
N VAL A 177 5.07 -3.61 -9.65
CA VAL A 177 4.54 -2.68 -10.68
C VAL A 177 5.08 -2.98 -12.08
N GLY A 178 5.56 -4.21 -12.31
CA GLY A 178 5.96 -4.70 -13.63
C GLY A 178 7.35 -5.33 -13.72
N GLU A 179 8.14 -5.27 -12.66
CA GLU A 179 9.45 -5.94 -12.56
C GLU A 179 9.31 -7.46 -12.40
N THR A 180 10.39 -8.18 -12.64
CA THR A 180 10.50 -9.61 -12.36
C THR A 180 10.73 -9.86 -10.86
N HIS A 181 10.53 -11.10 -10.43
CA HIS A 181 10.79 -11.50 -9.04
C HIS A 181 12.26 -11.31 -8.65
N GLU A 182 13.17 -11.61 -9.56
CA GLU A 182 14.61 -11.44 -9.37
C GLU A 182 14.98 -9.95 -9.22
N GLU A 183 14.40 -9.08 -10.06
CA GLU A 183 14.61 -7.63 -9.97
C GLU A 183 14.07 -7.07 -8.64
N MET A 184 12.88 -7.51 -8.20
CA MET A 184 12.32 -7.14 -6.90
C MET A 184 13.27 -7.55 -5.76
N ASN A 185 13.75 -8.79 -5.76
CA ASN A 185 14.68 -9.30 -4.75
C ASN A 185 15.99 -8.50 -4.73
N ALA A 186 16.56 -8.20 -5.89
CA ALA A 186 17.76 -7.37 -5.99
C ALA A 186 17.54 -5.96 -5.41
N VAL A 187 16.37 -5.35 -5.66
CA VAL A 187 16.03 -4.04 -5.07
C VAL A 187 15.90 -4.13 -3.56
N LEU A 188 15.32 -5.20 -3.02
CA LEU A 188 15.21 -5.39 -1.58
C LEU A 188 16.58 -5.59 -0.93
N ASP A 189 17.50 -6.30 -1.57
CA ASP A 189 18.85 -6.55 -1.07
C ASP A 189 19.64 -5.27 -0.78
N PHE A 190 19.48 -4.22 -1.59
CA PHE A 190 20.15 -2.94 -1.35
C PHE A 190 19.26 -1.89 -0.66
N THR A 191 17.95 -2.04 -0.61
CA THR A 191 17.04 -1.04 -0.01
C THR A 191 16.81 -1.31 1.48
N VAL A 192 16.49 -2.56 1.86
CA VAL A 192 16.14 -2.92 3.24
C VAL A 192 17.26 -2.57 4.25
N PRO A 193 18.56 -2.81 3.97
CA PRO A 193 19.63 -2.44 4.87
C PRO A 193 19.81 -0.94 5.12
N LEU A 194 19.19 -0.09 4.30
CA LEU A 194 19.21 1.37 4.48
C LEU A 194 18.19 1.86 5.51
N LEU A 195 17.22 1.02 5.87
CA LEU A 195 16.15 1.35 6.80
C LEU A 195 16.50 0.91 8.23
N PRO A 196 16.10 1.69 9.26
CA PRO A 196 16.37 1.37 10.66
C PRO A 196 15.82 -0.01 11.05
N GLU A 197 16.62 -0.81 11.73
CA GLU A 197 16.23 -2.15 12.20
C GLU A 197 15.20 -2.13 13.34
N ASN A 198 15.17 -1.05 14.09
CA ASN A 198 14.27 -0.86 15.23
C ASN A 198 12.92 -0.21 14.85
N LYS A 199 12.62 -0.08 13.55
CA LYS A 199 11.37 0.48 13.04
C LYS A 199 10.73 -0.47 12.02
N PRO A 200 9.39 -0.55 11.97
CA PRO A 200 8.71 -1.41 10.99
C PRO A 200 9.09 -1.08 9.54
N ARG A 201 9.33 -2.14 8.76
CA ARG A 201 9.65 -2.11 7.33
C ARG A 201 8.53 -2.77 6.57
N TYR A 202 7.82 -2.01 5.77
CA TYR A 202 6.60 -2.43 5.10
C TYR A 202 6.81 -2.50 3.58
N LEU A 203 6.71 -3.70 3.00
CA LEU A 203 6.75 -3.91 1.54
C LEU A 203 5.32 -3.86 0.98
N MET A 204 5.06 -2.82 0.18
CA MET A 204 3.71 -2.51 -0.31
C MET A 204 3.32 -3.37 -1.52
N GLY A 205 2.10 -3.91 -1.50
CA GLY A 205 1.47 -4.58 -2.65
C GLY A 205 2.00 -5.97 -2.96
N VAL A 206 2.82 -6.56 -2.11
CA VAL A 206 3.47 -7.87 -2.30
C VAL A 206 2.90 -8.90 -1.34
N GLY A 207 2.57 -10.11 -1.85
CA GLY A 207 1.98 -11.16 -1.01
C GLY A 207 1.78 -12.49 -1.72
N ALA A 208 2.56 -12.76 -2.78
CA ALA A 208 2.74 -14.14 -3.24
C ALA A 208 3.56 -14.91 -2.19
N PRO A 209 3.28 -16.21 -1.93
CA PRO A 209 3.91 -16.96 -0.85
C PRO A 209 5.44 -16.96 -0.89
N ASP A 210 6.03 -17.10 -2.07
CA ASP A 210 7.47 -17.04 -2.31
C ASP A 210 8.04 -15.64 -2.00
N SER A 211 7.37 -14.59 -2.48
CA SER A 211 7.78 -13.22 -2.24
C SER A 211 7.70 -12.81 -0.76
N LEU A 212 6.73 -13.37 0.01
CA LEU A 212 6.65 -13.14 1.45
C LEU A 212 7.89 -13.71 2.17
N ILE A 213 8.28 -14.96 1.85
CA ILE A 213 9.45 -15.60 2.44
C ILE A 213 10.72 -14.85 2.06
N ASP A 214 10.87 -14.50 0.79
CA ASP A 214 12.03 -13.74 0.29
C ASP A 214 12.16 -12.37 0.95
N GLY A 215 11.05 -11.70 1.19
CA GLY A 215 11.05 -10.42 1.90
C GLY A 215 11.38 -10.55 3.39
N VAL A 216 10.84 -11.58 4.09
CA VAL A 216 11.16 -11.85 5.51
C VAL A 216 12.65 -12.16 5.70
N ILE A 217 13.24 -12.98 4.81
CA ILE A 217 14.69 -13.29 4.84
C ILE A 217 15.52 -12.00 4.74
N ARG A 218 15.03 -10.98 4.03
CA ARG A 218 15.69 -9.69 3.84
C ARG A 218 15.38 -8.65 4.93
N GLY A 219 14.52 -9.00 5.89
CA GLY A 219 14.18 -8.13 7.03
C GLY A 219 12.96 -7.23 6.80
N VAL A 220 12.03 -7.61 5.95
CA VAL A 220 10.72 -6.97 5.82
C VAL A 220 9.77 -7.51 6.88
N ASP A 221 9.02 -6.62 7.55
CA ASP A 221 8.15 -6.95 8.68
C ASP A 221 6.67 -7.00 8.31
N MET A 222 6.24 -6.18 7.33
CA MET A 222 4.83 -5.98 7.00
C MET A 222 4.59 -6.08 5.49
N TYR A 223 3.39 -6.58 5.15
CA TYR A 223 2.96 -6.77 3.76
C TYR A 223 1.47 -6.47 3.61
N ASP A 224 1.06 -6.06 2.42
CA ASP A 224 -0.33 -6.12 1.96
C ASP A 224 -0.39 -6.73 0.57
N CYS A 225 -1.48 -7.41 0.26
CA CYS A 225 -1.66 -7.93 -1.09
C CYS A 225 -3.13 -8.18 -1.42
N VAL A 226 -3.53 -7.78 -2.61
CA VAL A 226 -4.87 -8.10 -3.16
C VAL A 226 -4.91 -9.48 -3.81
N LEU A 227 -3.77 -10.18 -3.97
CA LEU A 227 -3.69 -11.44 -4.71
C LEU A 227 -4.65 -12.51 -4.17
N PRO A 228 -4.69 -12.83 -2.86
CA PRO A 228 -5.57 -13.89 -2.35
C PRO A 228 -7.04 -13.64 -2.68
N THR A 229 -7.52 -12.43 -2.40
CA THR A 229 -8.92 -12.07 -2.66
C THR A 229 -9.24 -11.93 -4.16
N ARG A 230 -8.27 -11.47 -4.96
CA ARG A 230 -8.42 -11.35 -6.42
C ARG A 230 -8.55 -12.73 -7.06
N ILE A 231 -7.66 -13.67 -6.76
CA ILE A 231 -7.70 -15.00 -7.36
C ILE A 231 -8.92 -15.80 -6.84
N ALA A 232 -9.29 -15.66 -5.56
CA ALA A 232 -10.46 -16.31 -4.98
C ALA A 232 -11.76 -15.88 -5.69
N ARG A 233 -11.94 -14.57 -5.98
CA ARG A 233 -13.09 -14.09 -6.76
C ARG A 233 -13.16 -14.70 -8.17
N ASN A 234 -12.03 -15.13 -8.71
CA ASN A 234 -11.96 -15.80 -10.01
C ASN A 234 -12.02 -17.33 -9.90
N GLY A 235 -12.24 -17.87 -8.68
CA GLY A 235 -12.37 -19.29 -8.43
C GLY A 235 -11.04 -20.03 -8.36
N THR A 236 -9.95 -19.35 -7.96
CA THR A 236 -8.63 -19.97 -7.77
C THR A 236 -8.33 -20.05 -6.27
N CYS A 237 -7.92 -21.22 -5.80
CA CYS A 237 -7.37 -21.47 -4.47
C CYS A 237 -5.87 -21.77 -4.56
N MET A 238 -5.13 -21.39 -3.53
CA MET A 238 -3.77 -21.86 -3.27
C MET A 238 -3.86 -23.00 -2.28
N THR A 239 -3.25 -24.15 -2.60
CA THR A 239 -3.29 -25.37 -1.80
C THR A 239 -1.88 -25.88 -1.55
N SER A 240 -1.72 -26.84 -0.64
CA SER A 240 -0.46 -27.55 -0.40
C SER A 240 0.08 -28.25 -1.66
N GLN A 241 -0.82 -28.58 -2.61
CA GLN A 241 -0.51 -29.21 -3.90
C GLN A 241 -0.33 -28.22 -5.06
N GLY A 242 -0.40 -26.91 -4.77
CA GLY A 242 -0.29 -25.84 -5.78
C GLY A 242 -1.62 -25.12 -6.02
N ARG A 243 -1.73 -24.48 -7.19
CA ARG A 243 -2.92 -23.70 -7.56
C ARG A 243 -4.03 -24.60 -8.11
N LEU A 244 -5.21 -24.48 -7.54
CA LEU A 244 -6.42 -25.18 -7.97
C LEU A 244 -7.46 -24.17 -8.47
N VAL A 245 -8.03 -24.41 -9.67
CA VAL A 245 -9.10 -23.59 -10.24
C VAL A 245 -10.41 -24.35 -10.13
N VAL A 246 -11.24 -24.00 -9.15
CA VAL A 246 -12.49 -24.72 -8.82
C VAL A 246 -13.51 -24.75 -9.95
N LYS A 247 -13.39 -23.87 -10.94
CA LYS A 247 -14.25 -23.82 -12.13
C LYS A 247 -13.84 -24.84 -13.21
N ASN A 248 -12.73 -25.53 -13.04
CA ASN A 248 -12.27 -26.52 -14.01
C ASN A 248 -13.25 -27.71 -14.03
N ALA A 249 -13.67 -28.15 -15.21
CA ALA A 249 -14.57 -29.28 -15.40
C ALA A 249 -14.08 -30.58 -14.73
N ALA A 250 -12.77 -30.73 -14.54
CA ALA A 250 -12.20 -31.87 -13.82
C ALA A 250 -12.70 -32.02 -12.38
N TYR A 251 -13.17 -30.92 -11.77
CA TYR A 251 -13.66 -30.90 -10.38
C TYR A 251 -15.20 -30.90 -10.27
N ALA A 252 -15.93 -31.01 -11.38
CA ALA A 252 -17.39 -30.91 -11.40
C ALA A 252 -18.08 -31.99 -10.52
N GLU A 253 -17.45 -33.15 -10.41
CA GLU A 253 -17.93 -34.29 -9.61
C GLU A 253 -16.93 -34.74 -8.53
N ASP A 254 -15.97 -33.86 -8.20
CA ASP A 254 -14.98 -34.08 -7.14
C ASP A 254 -15.54 -33.60 -5.81
N PHE A 255 -15.86 -34.54 -4.92
CA PHE A 255 -16.39 -34.30 -3.57
C PHE A 255 -15.28 -34.33 -2.49
N SER A 256 -14.02 -34.42 -2.89
CA SER A 256 -12.89 -34.37 -1.96
C SER A 256 -12.68 -32.94 -1.43
N PRO A 257 -12.00 -32.75 -0.30
CA PRO A 257 -11.58 -31.41 0.17
C PRO A 257 -10.71 -30.71 -0.86
N ILE A 258 -10.85 -29.40 -0.96
CA ILE A 258 -10.01 -28.56 -1.85
C ILE A 258 -8.53 -28.73 -1.52
N ASP A 259 -8.21 -28.84 -0.23
CA ASP A 259 -6.89 -29.18 0.28
C ASP A 259 -7.06 -30.16 1.46
N PRO A 260 -6.53 -31.38 1.36
CA PRO A 260 -6.65 -32.36 2.43
C PRO A 260 -5.87 -32.00 3.71
N GLU A 261 -4.95 -31.04 3.63
CA GLU A 261 -4.15 -30.59 4.77
C GLU A 261 -4.73 -29.34 5.45
N CYS A 262 -5.83 -28.76 4.92
CA CYS A 262 -6.47 -27.55 5.44
C CYS A 262 -7.76 -27.85 6.20
#